data_2eaf147fa069a753c1db49d4ab255920
#
_entry.id   2eaf147fa069a753c1db49d4ab255920
#
_cell.length_a   1.000
_cell.length_b   1.000
_cell.length_c   1.000
_cell.angle_alpha   90.00
_cell.angle_beta   90.00
_cell.angle_gamma   90.00
#
_symmetry.space_group_name_H-M   'P 1'
#
loop_
_entity.id
_entity.type
_entity.pdbx_description
1 polymer ?
#
loop_
_entity_poly.entity_id
_entity_poly.type
_entity_poly.pdbx_seq_one_letter_code
_entity_poly.pdbx_strand_id
1 'polypeptide(L)'
;MPVTCLLSPTEYYQKVVALFQQKGDPDRAQGQMWYMRYQFEYFGIKAPEWLALAKTLFDEHGIPEGAALLETARLCYEDDHREANYFAIEMVQKVMKQQPENLIDFFEELIITKSWWDTVDWLAKLVGMHFLRFPHLTKPVTERWMASGNIWLQRAAILFQLKFKTKTDTALLFDYIRRIADSKEFFLQKGAGWALREYSKTDPEAVAKFIRETALSPLTKREGMKWMVKKGV
;
A
#
# COMPACT_ATOMS: atom_id res chain seq x y z
N MET A 1 -5.44 -0.83 -30.25
CA MET A 1 -6.57 -0.58 -29.34
C MET A 1 -6.37 -1.44 -28.10
N PRO A 2 -6.75 -1.02 -26.90
CA PRO A 2 -6.71 -1.92 -25.74
C PRO A 2 -7.60 -3.14 -26.00
N VAL A 3 -7.17 -4.31 -25.54
CA VAL A 3 -7.92 -5.56 -25.64
C VAL A 3 -9.10 -5.48 -24.68
N THR A 4 -10.31 -5.72 -25.18
CA THR A 4 -11.51 -5.79 -24.34
C THR A 4 -11.50 -7.11 -23.57
N CYS A 5 -11.63 -7.06 -22.25
CA CYS A 5 -11.71 -8.26 -21.44
C CYS A 5 -13.07 -8.95 -21.63
N LEU A 6 -13.03 -10.22 -22.04
CA LEU A 6 -14.22 -11.07 -22.24
C LEU A 6 -14.35 -12.18 -21.18
N LEU A 7 -13.36 -12.31 -20.28
CA LEU A 7 -13.36 -13.30 -19.22
C LEU A 7 -14.28 -12.86 -18.08
N SER A 8 -14.99 -13.80 -17.50
CA SER A 8 -15.63 -13.60 -16.20
C SER A 8 -14.58 -13.41 -15.09
N PRO A 9 -14.92 -12.79 -13.96
CA PRO A 9 -14.01 -12.63 -12.83
C PRO A 9 -13.35 -13.93 -12.37
N THR A 10 -14.14 -15.01 -12.30
CA THR A 10 -13.65 -16.35 -11.90
C THR A 10 -12.68 -16.93 -12.93
N GLU A 11 -12.98 -16.84 -14.23
CA GLU A 11 -12.09 -17.33 -15.29
C GLU A 11 -10.77 -16.55 -15.31
N TYR A 12 -10.83 -15.24 -15.09
CA TYR A 12 -9.62 -14.40 -15.02
C TYR A 12 -8.74 -14.82 -13.84
N TYR A 13 -9.32 -14.93 -12.65
CA TYR A 13 -8.62 -15.39 -11.44
C TYR A 13 -7.98 -16.78 -11.66
N GLN A 14 -8.70 -17.73 -12.23
CA GLN A 14 -8.18 -19.07 -12.53
C GLN A 14 -6.97 -19.01 -13.46
N LYS A 15 -6.97 -18.14 -14.47
CA LYS A 15 -5.81 -17.95 -15.36
C LYS A 15 -4.61 -17.35 -14.62
N VAL A 16 -4.83 -16.40 -13.72
CA VAL A 16 -3.76 -15.83 -12.89
C VAL A 16 -3.08 -16.90 -12.06
N VAL A 17 -3.89 -17.67 -11.31
CA VAL A 17 -3.38 -18.73 -10.42
C VAL A 17 -2.66 -19.83 -11.22
N ALA A 18 -3.27 -20.31 -12.31
CA ALA A 18 -2.69 -21.35 -13.16
C ALA A 18 -1.32 -20.92 -13.74
N LEU A 19 -1.24 -19.67 -14.24
CA LEU A 19 0.00 -19.14 -14.78
C LEU A 19 1.08 -18.97 -13.70
N PHE A 20 0.71 -18.45 -12.53
CA PHE A 20 1.64 -18.26 -11.42
C PHE A 20 2.10 -19.60 -10.85
N GLN A 21 1.23 -20.56 -10.69
CA GLN A 21 1.58 -21.91 -10.26
C GLN A 21 2.55 -22.59 -11.24
N GLN A 22 2.33 -22.46 -12.55
CA GLN A 22 3.23 -23.01 -13.58
C GLN A 22 4.64 -22.38 -13.54
N LYS A 23 4.75 -21.10 -13.13
CA LYS A 23 6.01 -20.34 -13.10
C LYS A 23 6.64 -20.25 -11.72
N GLY A 24 5.99 -20.83 -10.72
CA GLY A 24 6.43 -20.84 -9.34
C GLY A 24 7.72 -21.64 -9.11
N ASP A 25 8.34 -21.34 -7.99
CA ASP A 25 9.59 -21.98 -7.54
C ASP A 25 9.45 -22.29 -6.03
N PRO A 26 9.22 -23.55 -5.65
CA PRO A 26 8.98 -23.95 -4.26
C PRO A 26 10.13 -23.59 -3.30
N ASP A 27 11.38 -23.67 -3.75
CA ASP A 27 12.54 -23.34 -2.91
C ASP A 27 12.58 -21.84 -2.61
N ARG A 28 12.26 -21.02 -3.61
CA ARG A 28 12.16 -19.57 -3.47
C ARG A 28 10.98 -19.16 -2.61
N ALA A 29 9.85 -19.86 -2.73
CA ALA A 29 8.65 -19.63 -1.92
C ALA A 29 8.98 -19.72 -0.42
N GLN A 30 9.75 -20.71 0.01
CA GLN A 30 10.18 -20.86 1.39
C GLN A 30 10.94 -19.64 1.92
N GLY A 31 11.84 -19.06 1.11
CA GLY A 31 12.57 -17.84 1.48
C GLY A 31 11.66 -16.61 1.58
N GLN A 32 10.66 -16.50 0.70
CA GLN A 32 9.66 -15.42 0.74
C GLN A 32 8.74 -15.55 1.95
N MET A 33 8.25 -16.77 2.23
CA MET A 33 7.45 -17.06 3.42
C MET A 33 8.20 -16.72 4.71
N TRP A 34 9.46 -17.13 4.83
CA TRP A 34 10.31 -16.80 5.97
C TRP A 34 10.47 -15.29 6.16
N TYR A 35 10.75 -14.55 5.09
CA TYR A 35 10.88 -13.09 5.11
C TYR A 35 9.60 -12.41 5.60
N MET A 36 8.44 -12.95 5.20
CA MET A 36 7.11 -12.47 5.59
C MET A 36 6.60 -13.09 6.90
N ARG A 37 7.49 -13.73 7.68
CA ARG A 37 7.18 -14.36 8.96
C ARG A 37 6.07 -15.40 8.88
N TYR A 38 6.00 -16.12 7.76
CA TYR A 38 5.00 -17.16 7.48
C TYR A 38 3.55 -16.67 7.58
N GLN A 39 3.30 -15.41 7.25
CA GLN A 39 1.95 -14.84 7.25
C GLN A 39 1.16 -15.24 6.01
N PHE A 40 1.82 -15.57 4.90
CA PHE A 40 1.21 -15.88 3.60
C PHE A 40 1.98 -17.00 2.90
N GLU A 41 1.27 -17.72 2.04
CA GLU A 41 1.89 -18.60 1.07
C GLU A 41 2.45 -17.80 -0.12
N TYR A 42 3.31 -18.45 -0.90
CA TYR A 42 3.93 -17.86 -2.08
C TYR A 42 4.05 -18.91 -3.19
N PHE A 43 3.85 -18.50 -4.43
CA PHE A 43 4.25 -19.31 -5.59
C PHE A 43 5.78 -19.32 -5.76
N GLY A 44 6.51 -18.37 -5.21
CA GLY A 44 7.95 -18.24 -5.34
C GLY A 44 8.38 -17.44 -6.56
N ILE A 45 7.60 -16.46 -6.99
CA ILE A 45 7.87 -15.61 -8.15
C ILE A 45 8.41 -14.26 -7.69
N LYS A 46 9.54 -13.80 -8.27
CA LYS A 46 10.11 -12.49 -7.94
C LYS A 46 9.29 -11.35 -8.54
N ALA A 47 9.41 -10.16 -7.94
CA ALA A 47 8.64 -8.98 -8.37
C ALA A 47 8.77 -8.66 -9.88
N PRO A 48 9.96 -8.65 -10.51
CA PRO A 48 10.04 -8.42 -11.96
C PRO A 48 9.38 -9.51 -12.79
N GLU A 49 9.42 -10.76 -12.30
CA GLU A 49 8.88 -11.94 -13.00
C GLU A 49 7.34 -11.89 -12.97
N TRP A 50 6.72 -11.78 -11.79
CA TRP A 50 5.25 -11.73 -11.71
C TRP A 50 4.68 -10.46 -12.37
N LEU A 51 5.39 -9.32 -12.36
CA LEU A 51 4.97 -8.13 -13.13
C LEU A 51 4.97 -8.38 -14.64
N ALA A 52 5.96 -9.13 -15.16
CA ALA A 52 5.99 -9.53 -16.57
C ALA A 52 4.81 -10.47 -16.89
N LEU A 53 4.51 -11.44 -16.02
CA LEU A 53 3.36 -12.34 -16.17
C LEU A 53 2.03 -11.57 -16.13
N ALA A 54 1.90 -10.61 -15.21
CA ALA A 54 0.73 -9.74 -15.14
C ALA A 54 0.56 -8.95 -16.44
N LYS A 55 1.65 -8.39 -16.97
CA LYS A 55 1.61 -7.70 -18.27
C LYS A 55 1.14 -8.61 -19.40
N THR A 56 1.63 -9.86 -19.46
CA THR A 56 1.19 -10.84 -20.46
C THR A 56 -0.33 -11.06 -20.37
N LEU A 57 -0.87 -11.28 -19.16
CA LEU A 57 -2.31 -11.46 -18.97
C LEU A 57 -3.11 -10.21 -19.39
N PHE A 58 -2.62 -9.00 -19.09
CA PHE A 58 -3.27 -7.76 -19.51
C PHE A 58 -3.22 -7.57 -21.03
N ASP A 59 -2.13 -7.93 -21.68
CA ASP A 59 -1.98 -7.82 -23.14
C ASP A 59 -2.85 -8.85 -23.88
N GLU A 60 -3.00 -10.06 -23.33
CA GLU A 60 -3.77 -11.15 -23.97
C GLU A 60 -5.29 -11.05 -23.70
N HIS A 61 -5.67 -10.68 -22.50
CA HIS A 61 -7.06 -10.75 -22.04
C HIS A 61 -7.68 -9.38 -21.73
N GLY A 62 -6.92 -8.30 -21.77
CA GLY A 62 -7.36 -6.99 -21.30
C GLY A 62 -7.47 -6.91 -19.78
N ILE A 63 -7.91 -5.77 -19.27
CA ILE A 63 -8.22 -5.56 -17.85
C ILE A 63 -9.73 -5.45 -17.72
N PRO A 64 -10.38 -6.18 -16.80
CA PRO A 64 -11.82 -6.05 -16.56
C PRO A 64 -12.21 -4.61 -16.21
N GLU A 65 -13.46 -4.24 -16.46
CA GLU A 65 -13.99 -2.90 -16.16
C GLU A 65 -15.14 -2.96 -15.15
N GLY A 66 -15.44 -1.83 -14.51
CA GLY A 66 -16.58 -1.69 -13.62
C GLY A 66 -16.60 -2.70 -12.47
N ALA A 67 -17.74 -3.35 -12.24
CA ALA A 67 -17.91 -4.33 -11.18
C ALA A 67 -17.02 -5.57 -11.36
N ALA A 68 -16.81 -6.02 -12.60
CA ALA A 68 -15.96 -7.17 -12.90
C ALA A 68 -14.50 -6.94 -12.52
N LEU A 69 -13.98 -5.70 -12.63
CA LEU A 69 -12.65 -5.34 -12.16
C LEU A 69 -12.51 -5.59 -10.65
N LEU A 70 -13.44 -5.05 -9.86
CA LEU A 70 -13.37 -5.14 -8.40
C LEU A 70 -13.58 -6.59 -7.93
N GLU A 71 -14.47 -7.34 -8.58
CA GLU A 71 -14.70 -8.73 -8.26
C GLU A 71 -13.48 -9.61 -8.60
N THR A 72 -12.87 -9.43 -9.77
CA THR A 72 -11.63 -10.13 -10.13
C THR A 72 -10.51 -9.80 -9.13
N ALA A 73 -10.38 -8.52 -8.75
CA ALA A 73 -9.39 -8.10 -7.78
C ALA A 73 -9.64 -8.72 -6.40
N ARG A 74 -10.90 -8.84 -5.94
CA ARG A 74 -11.24 -9.54 -4.69
C ARG A 74 -10.83 -11.00 -4.74
N LEU A 75 -11.20 -11.73 -5.78
CA LEU A 75 -10.83 -13.13 -5.92
C LEU A 75 -9.31 -13.34 -5.86
N CYS A 76 -8.54 -12.51 -6.58
CA CYS A 76 -7.10 -12.56 -6.52
C CYS A 76 -6.54 -12.14 -5.14
N TYR A 77 -7.20 -11.21 -4.45
CA TYR A 77 -6.73 -10.73 -3.14
C TYR A 77 -7.07 -11.68 -2.00
N GLU A 78 -8.09 -12.52 -2.16
CA GLU A 78 -8.49 -13.56 -1.22
C GLU A 78 -7.65 -14.84 -1.37
N ASP A 79 -6.88 -15.00 -2.46
CA ASP A 79 -5.97 -16.13 -2.63
C ASP A 79 -4.91 -16.17 -1.51
N ASP A 80 -4.50 -17.36 -1.11
CA ASP A 80 -3.52 -17.53 -0.02
C ASP A 80 -2.10 -17.16 -0.43
N HIS A 81 -1.80 -17.19 -1.74
CA HIS A 81 -0.49 -16.82 -2.26
C HIS A 81 -0.36 -15.31 -2.47
N ARG A 82 0.66 -14.74 -1.89
CA ARG A 82 0.85 -13.29 -1.83
C ARG A 82 1.03 -12.63 -3.19
N GLU A 83 1.60 -13.31 -4.18
CA GLU A 83 1.74 -12.79 -5.54
C GLU A 83 0.38 -12.55 -6.22
N ALA A 84 -0.66 -13.34 -5.91
CA ALA A 84 -2.02 -13.09 -6.40
C ALA A 84 -2.60 -11.80 -5.79
N ASN A 85 -2.31 -11.53 -4.50
CA ASN A 85 -2.70 -10.27 -3.87
C ASN A 85 -1.98 -9.07 -4.52
N TYR A 86 -0.70 -9.20 -4.86
CA TYR A 86 0.03 -8.16 -5.61
C TYR A 86 -0.53 -7.94 -7.00
N PHE A 87 -0.92 -9.02 -7.70
CA PHE A 87 -1.57 -8.93 -9.00
C PHE A 87 -2.87 -8.11 -8.94
N ALA A 88 -3.71 -8.36 -7.91
CA ALA A 88 -4.93 -7.60 -7.69
C ALA A 88 -4.68 -6.10 -7.58
N ILE A 89 -3.69 -5.70 -6.76
CA ILE A 89 -3.33 -4.29 -6.58
C ILE A 89 -2.79 -3.69 -7.89
N GLU A 90 -1.93 -4.41 -8.60
CA GLU A 90 -1.37 -3.94 -9.89
C GLU A 90 -2.46 -3.76 -10.94
N MET A 91 -3.41 -4.68 -11.04
CA MET A 91 -4.53 -4.60 -11.97
C MET A 91 -5.35 -3.33 -11.73
N VAL A 92 -5.75 -3.06 -10.48
CA VAL A 92 -6.49 -1.84 -10.11
C VAL A 92 -5.63 -0.59 -10.33
N GLN A 93 -4.35 -0.62 -10.00
CA GLN A 93 -3.42 0.49 -10.22
C GLN A 93 -3.35 0.90 -11.69
N LYS A 94 -3.35 -0.05 -12.63
CA LYS A 94 -3.30 0.23 -14.08
C LYS A 94 -4.45 1.11 -14.56
N VAL A 95 -5.63 0.93 -13.99
CA VAL A 95 -6.86 1.60 -14.43
C VAL A 95 -7.42 2.61 -13.42
N MET A 96 -6.74 2.84 -12.30
CA MET A 96 -7.27 3.69 -11.22
C MET A 96 -7.58 5.12 -11.62
N LYS A 97 -6.92 5.65 -12.67
CA LYS A 97 -7.18 7.01 -13.16
C LYS A 97 -8.57 7.17 -13.81
N GLN A 98 -9.15 6.07 -14.26
CA GLN A 98 -10.48 6.02 -14.86
C GLN A 98 -11.58 5.70 -13.82
N GLN A 99 -11.20 5.27 -12.61
CA GLN A 99 -12.15 4.86 -11.60
C GLN A 99 -12.80 6.06 -10.89
N PRO A 100 -14.06 5.91 -10.43
CA PRO A 100 -14.80 6.95 -9.68
C PRO A 100 -14.24 7.14 -8.27
N GLU A 101 -14.76 8.15 -7.58
CA GLU A 101 -14.29 8.51 -6.22
C GLU A 101 -14.53 7.43 -5.17
N ASN A 102 -15.56 6.61 -5.31
CA ASN A 102 -15.87 5.50 -4.41
C ASN A 102 -14.89 4.32 -4.49
N LEU A 103 -13.87 4.36 -5.38
CA LEU A 103 -12.76 3.40 -5.33
C LEU A 103 -12.04 3.43 -3.97
N ILE A 104 -12.14 4.51 -3.21
CA ILE A 104 -11.57 4.59 -1.87
C ILE A 104 -12.11 3.53 -0.92
N ASP A 105 -13.39 3.16 -1.04
CA ASP A 105 -14.01 2.13 -0.21
C ASP A 105 -13.40 0.75 -0.51
N PHE A 106 -13.08 0.49 -1.78
CA PHE A 106 -12.37 -0.72 -2.17
C PHE A 106 -10.92 -0.74 -1.66
N PHE A 107 -10.21 0.39 -1.69
CA PHE A 107 -8.88 0.44 -1.06
C PHE A 107 -8.94 0.19 0.45
N GLU A 108 -9.96 0.71 1.14
CA GLU A 108 -10.17 0.44 2.56
C GLU A 108 -10.41 -1.06 2.81
N GLU A 109 -11.26 -1.70 2.01
CA GLU A 109 -11.51 -3.14 2.03
C GLU A 109 -10.19 -3.94 1.92
N LEU A 110 -9.34 -3.61 0.93
CA LEU A 110 -8.07 -4.29 0.74
C LEU A 110 -7.07 -4.02 1.89
N ILE A 111 -7.07 -2.82 2.48
CA ILE A 111 -6.18 -2.48 3.60
C ILE A 111 -6.49 -3.34 4.83
N ILE A 112 -7.77 -3.66 5.08
CA ILE A 112 -8.18 -4.46 6.23
C ILE A 112 -8.24 -5.96 5.97
N THR A 113 -8.07 -6.39 4.71
CA THR A 113 -8.08 -7.80 4.31
C THR A 113 -6.65 -8.30 4.11
N LYS A 114 -6.31 -9.45 4.71
CA LYS A 114 -4.94 -10.05 4.64
C LYS A 114 -3.83 -9.01 4.84
N SER A 115 -4.02 -8.14 5.81
CA SER A 115 -3.21 -6.94 6.04
C SER A 115 -1.78 -7.28 6.45
N TRP A 116 -0.81 -6.69 5.76
CA TRP A 116 0.60 -6.68 6.13
C TRP A 116 1.29 -5.46 5.52
N TRP A 117 2.46 -5.10 6.00
CA TRP A 117 3.15 -3.86 5.61
C TRP A 117 3.39 -3.72 4.09
N ASP A 118 3.63 -4.78 3.38
CA ASP A 118 3.96 -4.78 1.95
C ASP A 118 2.78 -4.32 1.07
N THR A 119 1.57 -4.87 1.29
CA THR A 119 0.37 -4.44 0.56
C THR A 119 -0.18 -3.12 1.08
N VAL A 120 -0.19 -2.92 2.40
CA VAL A 120 -0.68 -1.67 3.01
C VAL A 120 0.12 -0.46 2.56
N ASP A 121 1.45 -0.57 2.48
CA ASP A 121 2.31 0.53 2.03
C ASP A 121 2.10 0.85 0.54
N TRP A 122 1.85 -0.18 -0.28
CA TRP A 122 1.49 0.03 -1.68
C TRP A 122 0.12 0.68 -1.83
N LEU A 123 -0.90 0.16 -1.12
CA LEU A 123 -2.24 0.73 -1.11
C LEU A 123 -2.25 2.18 -0.59
N ALA A 124 -1.48 2.50 0.46
CA ALA A 124 -1.36 3.86 0.96
C ALA A 124 -0.86 4.84 -0.12
N LYS A 125 0.11 4.41 -0.97
CA LYS A 125 0.54 5.20 -2.13
C LYS A 125 -0.59 5.42 -3.12
N LEU A 126 -1.40 4.38 -3.42
CA LEU A 126 -2.53 4.49 -4.36
C LEU A 126 -3.62 5.39 -3.78
N VAL A 127 -3.92 5.27 -2.49
CA VAL A 127 -4.81 6.17 -1.75
C VAL A 127 -4.35 7.61 -1.89
N GLY A 128 -3.06 7.89 -1.71
CA GLY A 128 -2.52 9.23 -1.93
C GLY A 128 -2.76 9.74 -3.36
N MET A 129 -2.54 8.90 -4.36
CA MET A 129 -2.82 9.27 -5.76
C MET A 129 -4.32 9.51 -6.00
N HIS A 130 -5.18 8.76 -5.33
CA HIS A 130 -6.64 8.93 -5.39
C HIS A 130 -7.08 10.24 -4.75
N PHE A 131 -6.54 10.58 -3.58
CA PHE A 131 -6.82 11.86 -2.91
C PHE A 131 -6.33 13.08 -3.68
N LEU A 132 -5.26 12.97 -4.47
CA LEU A 132 -4.87 14.06 -5.39
C LEU A 132 -5.92 14.33 -6.48
N ARG A 133 -6.74 13.34 -6.84
CA ARG A 133 -7.85 13.49 -7.79
C ARG A 133 -9.13 13.95 -7.09
N PHE A 134 -9.36 13.51 -5.86
CA PHE A 134 -10.56 13.76 -5.05
C PHE A 134 -10.16 14.33 -3.68
N PRO A 135 -9.66 15.58 -3.62
CA PRO A 135 -9.09 16.13 -2.37
C PRO A 135 -10.09 16.25 -1.22
N HIS A 136 -11.38 16.40 -1.53
CA HIS A 136 -12.45 16.49 -0.53
C HIS A 136 -12.62 15.20 0.31
N LEU A 137 -12.18 14.04 -0.20
CA LEU A 137 -12.20 12.77 0.51
C LEU A 137 -11.07 12.64 1.54
N THR A 138 -9.98 13.39 1.39
CA THR A 138 -8.77 13.21 2.19
C THR A 138 -9.06 13.24 3.68
N LYS A 139 -9.55 14.35 4.17
CA LYS A 139 -9.77 14.52 5.62
C LYS A 139 -10.88 13.63 6.18
N PRO A 140 -12.09 13.55 5.59
CA PRO A 140 -13.13 12.66 6.10
C PRO A 140 -12.72 11.19 6.20
N VAL A 141 -12.04 10.67 5.18
CA VAL A 141 -11.61 9.26 5.15
C VAL A 141 -10.48 9.01 6.14
N THR A 142 -9.43 9.83 6.12
CA THR A 142 -8.26 9.60 6.99
C THR A 142 -8.58 9.84 8.46
N GLU A 143 -9.49 10.76 8.81
CA GLU A 143 -9.98 10.92 10.18
C GLU A 143 -10.74 9.67 10.66
N ARG A 144 -11.61 9.11 9.83
CA ARG A 144 -12.30 7.86 10.12
C ARG A 144 -11.30 6.71 10.35
N TRP A 145 -10.27 6.63 9.49
CA TRP A 145 -9.22 5.62 9.64
C TRP A 145 -8.38 5.80 10.91
N MET A 146 -8.04 7.03 11.27
CA MET A 146 -7.32 7.31 12.51
C MET A 146 -8.17 6.96 13.75
N ALA A 147 -9.49 7.14 13.69
CA ALA A 147 -10.42 6.82 14.76
C ALA A 147 -10.80 5.32 14.85
N SER A 148 -10.50 4.52 13.83
CA SER A 148 -10.97 3.12 13.71
C SER A 148 -10.35 2.15 14.72
N GLY A 149 -9.20 2.48 15.31
CA GLY A 149 -8.41 1.55 16.12
C GLY A 149 -7.68 0.47 15.29
N ASN A 150 -7.91 0.38 13.97
CA ASN A 150 -7.22 -0.56 13.11
C ASN A 150 -5.83 0.00 12.73
N ILE A 151 -4.77 -0.72 13.12
CA ILE A 151 -3.38 -0.27 12.93
C ILE A 151 -3.00 -0.10 11.45
N TRP A 152 -3.61 -0.85 10.55
CA TRP A 152 -3.30 -0.79 9.11
C TRP A 152 -3.97 0.40 8.43
N LEU A 153 -5.20 0.72 8.81
CA LEU A 153 -5.88 1.96 8.39
C LEU A 153 -5.15 3.20 8.92
N GLN A 154 -4.75 3.18 10.21
CA GLN A 154 -3.96 4.25 10.81
C GLN A 154 -2.61 4.40 10.11
N ARG A 155 -1.94 3.27 9.77
CA ARG A 155 -0.70 3.29 9.00
C ARG A 155 -0.90 3.91 7.61
N ALA A 156 -1.95 3.51 6.90
CA ALA A 156 -2.27 4.08 5.59
C ALA A 156 -2.57 5.59 5.67
N ALA A 157 -3.29 6.04 6.71
CA ALA A 157 -3.56 7.46 6.98
C ALA A 157 -2.29 8.29 7.26
N ILE A 158 -1.23 7.67 7.80
CA ILE A 158 0.06 8.33 8.00
C ILE A 158 0.89 8.33 6.71
N LEU A 159 0.80 7.28 5.88
CA LEU A 159 1.69 7.06 4.74
C LEU A 159 1.16 7.56 3.40
N PHE A 160 -0.15 7.88 3.26
CA PHE A 160 -0.72 8.20 1.95
C PHE A 160 -0.03 9.36 1.22
N GLN A 161 0.50 10.34 1.95
CA GLN A 161 1.20 11.49 1.38
C GLN A 161 2.73 11.35 1.34
N LEU A 162 3.25 10.13 1.50
CA LEU A 162 4.70 9.85 1.58
C LEU A 162 5.51 10.42 0.39
N LYS A 163 4.89 10.55 -0.78
CA LYS A 163 5.53 11.06 -2.01
C LYS A 163 5.06 12.46 -2.41
N PHE A 164 4.34 13.17 -1.57
CA PHE A 164 3.77 14.48 -1.90
C PHE A 164 4.82 15.61 -1.87
N LYS A 165 5.96 15.40 -1.20
CA LYS A 165 7.04 16.40 -1.12
C LYS A 165 6.51 17.75 -0.60
N THR A 166 6.64 18.83 -1.40
CA THR A 166 6.16 20.18 -1.07
C THR A 166 4.63 20.29 -0.99
N LYS A 167 3.89 19.30 -1.51
CA LYS A 167 2.42 19.25 -1.42
C LYS A 167 1.92 18.53 -0.16
N THR A 168 2.83 18.07 0.71
CA THR A 168 2.46 17.41 1.97
C THR A 168 1.70 18.37 2.87
N ASP A 169 0.50 17.99 3.31
CA ASP A 169 -0.18 18.65 4.42
C ASP A 169 0.55 18.28 5.72
N THR A 170 1.46 19.15 6.10
CA THR A 170 2.33 18.95 7.27
C THR A 170 1.54 18.98 8.57
N ALA A 171 0.51 19.82 8.65
CA ALA A 171 -0.34 19.92 9.84
C ALA A 171 -1.06 18.59 10.08
N LEU A 172 -1.65 18.01 9.03
CA LEU A 172 -2.32 16.73 9.08
C LEU A 172 -1.35 15.58 9.42
N LEU A 173 -0.17 15.54 8.77
CA LEU A 173 0.84 14.54 9.03
C LEU A 173 1.30 14.53 10.50
N PHE A 174 1.61 15.71 11.03
CA PHE A 174 2.09 15.83 12.40
C PHE A 174 1.00 15.57 13.43
N ASP A 175 -0.25 15.95 13.14
CA ASP A 175 -1.39 15.63 13.99
C ASP A 175 -1.58 14.11 14.10
N TYR A 176 -1.61 13.40 13.00
CA TYR A 176 -1.79 11.95 12.99
C TYR A 176 -0.65 11.22 13.69
N ILE A 177 0.59 11.68 13.53
CA ILE A 177 1.72 11.10 14.26
C ILE A 177 1.62 11.37 15.77
N ARG A 178 1.14 12.55 16.21
CA ARG A 178 0.90 12.80 17.65
C ARG A 178 -0.15 11.87 18.22
N ARG A 179 -1.25 11.64 17.51
CA ARG A 179 -2.33 10.75 17.98
C ARG A 179 -1.88 9.32 18.22
N ILE A 180 -0.85 8.85 17.52
CA ILE A 180 -0.32 7.48 17.70
C ILE A 180 1.01 7.46 18.48
N ALA A 181 1.43 8.58 19.04
CA ALA A 181 2.76 8.70 19.66
C ALA A 181 2.98 7.73 20.84
N ASP A 182 1.91 7.44 21.60
CA ASP A 182 1.91 6.51 22.74
C ASP A 182 1.71 5.04 22.33
N SER A 183 1.43 4.78 21.05
CA SER A 183 1.20 3.42 20.54
C SER A 183 2.45 2.55 20.72
N LYS A 184 2.26 1.31 21.16
CA LYS A 184 3.31 0.29 21.25
C LYS A 184 3.43 -0.54 19.96
N GLU A 185 2.55 -0.30 19.00
CA GLU A 185 2.51 -1.04 17.74
C GLU A 185 3.73 -0.74 16.87
N PHE A 186 4.55 -1.75 16.63
CA PHE A 186 5.78 -1.66 15.85
C PHE A 186 5.56 -1.03 14.47
N PHE A 187 4.51 -1.46 13.77
CA PHE A 187 4.23 -0.99 12.42
C PHE A 187 3.76 0.46 12.36
N LEU A 188 3.08 0.96 13.39
CA LEU A 188 2.73 2.38 13.50
C LEU A 188 3.96 3.24 13.80
N GLN A 189 4.76 2.85 14.79
CA GLN A 189 6.00 3.57 15.12
C GLN A 189 6.96 3.63 13.92
N LYS A 190 7.10 2.51 13.20
CA LYS A 190 7.96 2.40 12.02
C LYS A 190 7.42 3.25 10.86
N GLY A 191 6.10 3.22 10.63
CA GLY A 191 5.42 4.03 9.61
C GLY A 191 5.57 5.52 9.86
N ALA A 192 5.31 5.97 11.09
CA ALA A 192 5.49 7.36 11.50
C ALA A 192 6.94 7.85 11.29
N GLY A 193 7.91 7.05 11.72
CA GLY A 193 9.32 7.37 11.51
C GLY A 193 9.70 7.42 10.03
N TRP A 194 9.13 6.53 9.20
CA TRP A 194 9.36 6.58 7.76
C TRP A 194 8.73 7.82 7.11
N ALA A 195 7.52 8.20 7.49
CA ALA A 195 6.87 9.40 6.98
C ALA A 195 7.67 10.66 7.34
N LEU A 196 8.14 10.79 8.59
CA LEU A 196 9.02 11.87 9.01
C LEU A 196 10.33 11.88 8.22
N ARG A 197 11.00 10.73 8.05
CA ARG A 197 12.22 10.62 7.25
C ARG A 197 12.02 11.00 5.79
N GLU A 198 10.90 10.63 5.19
CA GLU A 198 10.64 11.01 3.80
C GLU A 198 10.37 12.50 3.67
N TYR A 199 9.58 13.08 4.60
CA TYR A 199 9.30 14.51 4.59
C TYR A 199 10.51 15.36 4.96
N SER A 200 11.44 14.88 5.80
CA SER A 200 12.68 15.60 6.12
C SER A 200 13.58 15.88 4.92
N LYS A 201 13.38 15.16 3.81
CA LYS A 201 14.06 15.45 2.53
C LYS A 201 13.53 16.71 1.85
N THR A 202 12.35 17.18 2.26
CA THR A 202 11.68 18.39 1.75
C THR A 202 11.83 19.54 2.73
N ASP A 203 11.60 19.28 4.01
CA ASP A 203 11.68 20.27 5.09
C ASP A 203 12.32 19.64 6.35
N PRO A 204 13.66 19.61 6.42
CA PRO A 204 14.37 19.02 7.55
C PRO A 204 14.15 19.81 8.85
N GLU A 205 14.01 21.14 8.78
CA GLU A 205 13.86 22.00 9.97
C GLU A 205 12.51 21.74 10.65
N ALA A 206 11.41 21.68 9.89
CA ALA A 206 10.10 21.35 10.42
C ALA A 206 10.07 19.98 11.09
N VAL A 207 10.69 18.96 10.46
CA VAL A 207 10.76 17.61 11.04
C VAL A 207 11.62 17.56 12.29
N ALA A 208 12.81 18.22 12.29
CA ALA A 208 13.67 18.27 13.46
C ALA A 208 12.98 18.97 14.64
N LYS A 209 12.28 20.09 14.38
CA LYS A 209 11.47 20.78 15.39
C LYS A 209 10.38 19.86 15.95
N PHE A 210 9.60 19.22 15.08
CA PHE A 210 8.54 18.32 15.48
C PHE A 210 9.04 17.17 16.37
N ILE A 211 10.17 16.54 16.01
CA ILE A 211 10.76 15.43 16.77
C ILE A 211 11.25 15.90 18.15
N ARG A 212 11.77 17.13 18.27
CA ARG A 212 12.18 17.69 19.57
C ARG A 212 11.01 18.00 20.48
N GLU A 213 9.93 18.55 19.93
CA GLU A 213 8.77 19.04 20.68
C GLU A 213 7.71 17.97 20.97
N THR A 214 7.84 16.77 20.39
CA THR A 214 6.84 15.71 20.54
C THR A 214 7.42 14.50 21.28
N ALA A 215 6.65 13.96 22.23
CA ALA A 215 7.01 12.74 22.96
C ALA A 215 6.83 11.49 22.09
N LEU A 216 7.72 11.30 21.12
CA LEU A 216 7.70 10.15 20.21
C LEU A 216 8.46 8.96 20.78
N SER A 217 8.11 7.74 20.35
CA SER A 217 8.87 6.53 20.69
C SER A 217 10.33 6.62 20.22
N PRO A 218 11.26 5.93 20.89
CA PRO A 218 12.67 5.87 20.45
C PRO A 218 12.81 5.37 19.01
N LEU A 219 11.96 4.40 18.60
CA LEU A 219 11.96 3.87 17.25
C LEU A 219 11.54 4.93 16.22
N THR A 220 10.44 5.65 16.47
CA THR A 220 9.96 6.71 15.59
C THR A 220 10.98 7.82 15.41
N LYS A 221 11.59 8.29 16.53
CA LYS A 221 12.65 9.31 16.48
C LYS A 221 13.85 8.85 15.65
N ARG A 222 14.38 7.65 15.94
CA ARG A 222 15.53 7.09 15.22
C ARG A 222 15.26 6.95 13.73
N GLU A 223 14.09 6.43 13.34
CA GLU A 223 13.72 6.27 11.92
C GLU A 223 13.53 7.63 11.24
N GLY A 224 12.89 8.59 11.90
CA GLY A 224 12.66 9.94 11.38
C GLY A 224 13.94 10.71 11.12
N MET A 225 14.90 10.59 12.03
CA MET A 225 16.21 11.29 11.95
C MET A 225 17.20 10.69 10.95
N LYS A 226 17.01 9.43 10.51
CA LYS A 226 18.02 8.69 9.71
C LYS A 226 18.58 9.44 8.51
N TRP A 227 17.74 10.15 7.76
CA TRP A 227 18.19 10.87 6.58
C TRP A 227 18.97 12.14 6.97
N MET A 228 18.48 12.90 7.93
CA MET A 228 19.14 14.13 8.41
C MET A 228 20.51 13.81 8.98
N VAL A 229 20.62 12.83 9.88
CA VAL A 229 21.92 12.37 10.41
C VAL A 229 22.89 11.95 9.31
N LYS A 230 22.41 11.18 8.31
CA LYS A 230 23.26 10.76 7.16
C LYS A 230 23.75 11.94 6.33
N LYS A 231 22.99 13.03 6.28
CA LYS A 231 23.31 14.23 5.48
C LYS A 231 24.03 15.32 6.27
N GLY A 232 24.12 15.20 7.60
CA GLY A 232 24.73 16.21 8.47
C GLY A 232 23.90 17.48 8.64
N VAL A 233 22.56 17.35 8.51
CA VAL A 233 21.58 18.43 8.71
C VAL A 233 20.73 18.17 9.91
#